data_73c7dcfa5ef5fd3bba6d4431c8100934
#
_entry.id   73c7dcfa5ef5fd3bba6d4431c8100934
#
_cell.length_a   1.000
_cell.length_b   1.000
_cell.length_c   1.000
_cell.angle_alpha   90.00
_cell.angle_beta   90.00
_cell.angle_gamma   90.00
#
_symmetry.space_group_name_H-M   'P 1'
#
loop_
_entity.id
_entity.type
_entity.pdbx_description
1 polymer ?
#
loop_
_entity_poly.entity_id
_entity_poly.type
_entity_poly.pdbx_seq_one_letter_code
_entity_poly.pdbx_strand_id
1 'polypeptide(L)' 'MIFSKKKEIITPYSVEQCNSCKAISKRKFREGDYVFKNTDTCSSCNGQLLITRIFGEAS' A
#
# COMPACT_ATOMS: atom_id res chain seq x y z
N MET A 1 25.12 -24.36 -2.27
CA MET A 1 24.92 -23.85 -2.21
C MET A 1 24.61 -23.14 -2.06
N ILE A 2 24.63 -22.86 -2.04
CA ILE A 2 24.46 -22.21 -1.91
C ILE A 2 23.92 -21.46 -1.82
N PHE A 3 23.85 -21.11 -1.74
CA PHE A 3 23.26 -20.38 -1.65
C PHE A 3 23.10 -19.41 -1.55
N SER A 4 23.13 -19.01 -1.68
CA SER A 4 23.16 -18.16 -1.75
C SER A 4 22.33 -17.42 -1.43
N LYS A 5 22.36 -16.91 -1.09
CA LYS A 5 21.56 -16.24 -0.80
C LYS A 5 21.46 -15.02 -1.32
N LYS A 6 20.86 -14.76 -1.99
CA LYS A 6 20.75 -13.58 -2.37
C LYS A 6 20.07 -12.81 -1.45
N LYS A 7 20.30 -11.62 -1.26
CA LYS A 7 19.62 -10.92 -0.39
C LYS A 7 18.33 -10.62 -0.91
N GLU A 8 17.30 -10.93 -0.22
CA GLU A 8 15.99 -10.63 -0.60
C GLU A 8 15.71 -9.20 -0.31
N ILE A 9 15.10 -8.49 -1.23
CA ILE A 9 14.71 -7.12 -1.01
C ILE A 9 13.22 -7.10 -0.74
N ILE A 10 12.84 -6.60 0.43
CA ILE A 10 11.43 -6.49 0.79
C ILE A 10 11.01 -5.06 0.50
N THR A 11 10.05 -4.90 -0.36
CA THR A 11 9.51 -3.59 -0.70
C THR A 11 8.18 -3.44 0.01
N PRO A 12 8.03 -2.44 0.87
CA PRO A 12 6.76 -2.24 1.53
C PRO A 12 5.75 -1.53 0.63
N TYR A 13 4.51 -1.93 0.74
CA TYR A 13 3.42 -1.33 -0.03
C TYR A 13 2.27 -0.96 0.89
N SER A 14 1.57 0.11 0.53
CA SER A 14 0.36 0.52 1.21
C SER A 14 -0.82 0.30 0.27
N VAL A 15 -1.87 -0.28 0.75
CA VAL A 15 -3.08 -0.50 -0.03
C VAL A 15 -4.12 0.52 0.40
N GLU A 16 -4.61 1.29 -0.54
CA GLU A 16 -5.61 2.31 -0.29
C GLU A 16 -6.94 1.87 -0.85
N GLN A 17 -8.01 2.19 -0.19
CA GLN A 17 -9.35 1.86 -0.66
C GLN A 17 -10.26 3.06 -0.49
N CYS A 18 -11.06 3.35 -1.49
CA CYS A 18 -12.05 4.40 -1.40
C CYS A 18 -13.19 3.94 -0.49
N ASN A 19 -13.62 4.80 0.41
CA ASN A 19 -14.70 4.46 1.32
C ASN A 19 -16.08 4.57 0.68
N SER A 20 -16.16 5.05 -0.53
CA SER A 20 -17.43 5.18 -1.25
C SER A 20 -17.55 4.15 -2.35
N CYS A 21 -16.70 4.18 -3.34
CA CYS A 21 -16.81 3.27 -4.47
C CYS A 21 -16.03 1.99 -4.28
N LYS A 22 -15.27 1.88 -3.21
CA LYS A 22 -14.49 0.68 -2.90
C LYS A 22 -13.37 0.38 -3.87
N ALA A 23 -12.95 1.35 -4.66
CA ALA A 23 -11.80 1.15 -5.54
C ALA A 23 -10.54 0.92 -4.70
N ILE A 24 -9.72 0.01 -5.09
CA ILE A 24 -8.52 -0.36 -4.36
C ILE A 24 -7.29 -0.04 -5.19
N SER A 25 -6.29 0.54 -4.58
CA SER A 25 -5.04 0.83 -5.23
C SER A 25 -3.88 0.46 -4.34
N LYS A 26 -2.79 0.04 -4.93
CA LYS A 26 -1.57 -0.33 -4.21
C LYS A 26 -0.48 0.64 -4.62
N ARG A 27 0.27 1.14 -3.68
CA ARG A 27 1.41 2.00 -3.99
C ARG A 27 2.53 1.71 -3.01
N LYS A 28 3.69 2.22 -3.30
CA LYS A 28 4.82 2.04 -2.41
C LYS A 28 4.56 2.77 -1.10
N PHE A 29 4.96 2.13 -0.02
CA PHE A 29 4.83 2.70 1.32
C PHE A 29 5.64 3.98 1.42
N ARG A 30 5.13 4.95 2.12
CA ARG A 30 5.85 6.18 2.41
C ARG A 30 5.93 6.37 3.91
N GLU A 31 6.96 7.05 4.36
CA GLU A 31 7.12 7.31 5.76
C GLU A 31 5.92 8.05 6.28
N GLY A 32 5.41 7.63 7.39
CA GLY A 32 4.20 8.22 7.96
C GLY A 32 2.92 7.51 7.60
N ASP A 33 2.96 6.52 6.72
CA ASP A 33 1.77 5.74 6.38
C ASP A 33 1.36 4.86 7.56
N TYR A 34 0.09 4.73 7.79
CA TYR A 34 -0.43 3.81 8.80
C TYR A 34 -1.87 3.42 8.41
N VAL A 35 -2.32 2.31 8.96
CA VAL A 35 -3.64 1.77 8.62
C VAL A 35 -4.71 2.77 9.05
N PHE A 36 -5.67 2.99 8.19
CA PHE A 36 -6.78 3.92 8.35
C PHE A 36 -6.36 5.39 8.23
N LYS A 37 -5.18 5.63 7.69
CA LYS A 37 -4.78 6.99 7.41
C LYS A 37 -5.52 7.50 6.17
N ASN A 38 -6.08 8.71 6.25
CA ASN A 38 -6.66 9.33 5.08
C ASN A 38 -5.53 9.83 4.20
N THR A 39 -5.47 9.39 2.97
CA THR A 39 -4.35 9.72 2.10
C THR A 39 -4.69 10.71 1.02
N ASP A 40 -5.84 10.54 0.39
CA ASP A 40 -6.14 11.38 -0.76
C ASP A 40 -7.62 11.30 -1.07
N THR A 41 -8.04 11.99 -2.09
CA THR A 41 -9.40 11.93 -2.57
C THR A 41 -9.47 11.00 -3.76
N CYS A 42 -10.46 10.14 -3.80
CA CYS A 42 -10.65 9.24 -4.92
C CYS A 42 -10.99 10.03 -6.17
N SER A 43 -10.27 9.79 -7.24
CA SER A 43 -10.49 10.53 -8.48
C SER A 43 -11.73 10.05 -9.20
N SER A 44 -12.27 8.89 -8.85
CA SER A 44 -13.44 8.35 -9.53
C SER A 44 -14.74 8.85 -8.95
N CYS A 45 -14.83 8.98 -7.66
CA CYS A 45 -16.09 9.32 -7.02
C CYS A 45 -15.98 10.45 -6.00
N ASN A 46 -14.81 11.04 -5.86
CA ASN A 46 -14.54 12.06 -4.88
C ASN A 46 -14.70 11.60 -3.44
N GLY A 47 -14.69 10.30 -3.22
CA GLY A 47 -14.70 9.76 -1.88
C GLY A 47 -13.33 9.87 -1.25
N GLN A 48 -13.19 9.38 -0.04
CA GLN A 48 -11.96 9.46 0.70
C GLN A 48 -11.17 8.16 0.58
N LEU A 49 -9.90 8.25 0.26
CA LEU A 49 -9.04 7.09 0.25
C LEU A 49 -8.41 6.90 1.61
N LEU A 50 -8.41 5.67 2.06
CA LEU A 50 -7.80 5.28 3.33
C LEU A 50 -6.85 4.14 3.10
N ILE A 51 -5.79 4.08 3.87
CA ILE A 51 -4.92 2.92 3.86
C ILE A 51 -5.62 1.81 4.64
N THR A 52 -5.89 0.69 3.99
CA THR A 52 -6.54 -0.44 4.64
C THR A 52 -5.56 -1.52 5.02
N ARG A 53 -4.36 -1.50 4.44
CA ARG A 53 -3.40 -2.55 4.65
C ARG A 53 -2.01 -2.06 4.30
N ILE A 54 -1.03 -2.53 5.03
CA ILE A 54 0.36 -2.27 4.73
C ILE A 54 1.08 -3.60 4.80
N PHE A 55 1.84 -3.94 3.80
CA PHE A 55 2.53 -5.22 3.76
C PHE A 55 3.85 -5.11 3.00
N GLY A 56 4.74 -6.03 3.23
CA GLY A 56 5.99 -6.12 2.49
C GLY A 56 5.93 -7.22 1.44
N GLU A 57 6.51 -6.97 0.31
CA GLU A 57 6.52 -7.94 -0.77
C GLU A 57 7.96 -8.23 -1.14
N ALA A 58 8.34 -9.49 -1.17
CA ALA A 58 9.69 -9.88 -1.53
C ALA A 58 9.84 -9.85 -3.05
N SER A 59 10.97 -9.40 -3.52
CA SER A 59 11.21 -9.37 -4.96
C SER A 59 12.27 -10.30 -5.39
#